data_2a093f521a2c75e8adadcfada510d1f2
#
_entry.id   2a093f521a2c75e8adadcfada510d1f2
#
_cell.length_a   1.000
_cell.length_b   1.000
_cell.length_c   1.000
_cell.angle_alpha   90.00
_cell.angle_beta   90.00
_cell.angle_gamma   90.00
#
_symmetry.space_group_name_H-M   'P 1'
#
loop_
_entity.id
_entity.type
_entity.pdbx_description
1 polymer ?
#
loop_
_entity_poly.entity_id
_entity_poly.type
_entity_poly.pdbx_seq_one_letter_code
_entity_poly.pdbx_strand_id
1 'polypeptide(L)'
;MLGSIAIQLAKLHGCKVFTTVSSSKYDYVKQLAPDTIINYQTEDVDKKLADLTDGLGIDLIIDTVGKKEAELDLWRLAYNGRLVTIVDVPSLDNVPMFDRGLGIDVVNLGGAHLSGNPNQQADLGRMNAEMLKLIANGDVKPLIEKVIPFDQIIKG
;
A
#
# COMPACT_ATOMS: atom_id res chain seq x y z
N MET A 1 -7.29 -3.47 5.39
CA MET A 1 -6.26 -4.29 6.06
C MET A 1 -4.91 -4.32 5.36
N LEU A 2 -4.82 -4.39 4.03
CA LEU A 2 -3.53 -4.40 3.31
C LEU A 2 -2.66 -3.18 3.64
N GLY A 3 -3.23 -1.98 3.61
CA GLY A 3 -2.53 -0.75 3.96
C GLY A 3 -1.92 -0.74 5.37
N SER A 4 -2.52 -1.44 6.34
CA SER A 4 -1.97 -1.48 7.70
C SER A 4 -0.64 -2.24 7.80
N ILE A 5 -0.45 -3.28 7.00
CA ILE A 5 0.82 -3.99 6.92
C ILE A 5 1.85 -3.14 6.15
N ALA A 6 1.43 -2.51 5.06
CA ALA A 6 2.30 -1.64 4.26
C ALA A 6 2.87 -0.47 5.11
N ILE A 7 2.05 0.18 5.94
CA ILE A 7 2.49 1.24 6.87
C ILE A 7 3.58 0.70 7.81
N GLN A 8 3.35 -0.44 8.43
CA GLN A 8 4.29 -1.02 9.40
C GLN A 8 5.62 -1.41 8.74
N LEU A 9 5.57 -2.05 7.56
CA LEU A 9 6.77 -2.41 6.81
C LEU A 9 7.56 -1.16 6.38
N ALA A 10 6.88 -0.13 5.87
CA ALA A 10 7.53 1.11 5.49
C ALA A 10 8.21 1.80 6.70
N LYS A 11 7.54 1.83 7.86
CA LYS A 11 8.14 2.36 9.11
C LYS A 11 9.33 1.53 9.57
N LEU A 12 9.26 0.21 9.47
CA LEU A 12 10.37 -0.71 9.81
C LEU A 12 11.61 -0.43 8.95
N HIS A 13 11.40 -0.04 7.68
CA HIS A 13 12.47 0.33 6.77
C HIS A 13 12.87 1.81 6.82
N GLY A 14 12.39 2.57 7.81
CA GLY A 14 12.80 3.97 8.03
C GLY A 14 12.18 4.97 7.05
N CYS A 15 11.12 4.59 6.33
CA CYS A 15 10.43 5.50 5.43
C CYS A 15 9.63 6.56 6.20
N LYS A 16 9.52 7.75 5.61
CA LYS A 16 8.52 8.75 6.00
C LYS A 16 7.19 8.35 5.36
N VAL A 17 6.19 8.05 6.18
CA VAL A 17 4.95 7.42 5.73
C VAL A 17 3.78 8.39 5.81
N PHE A 18 3.16 8.66 4.67
CA PHE A 18 1.89 9.34 4.55
C PHE A 18 0.82 8.32 4.17
N THR A 19 -0.36 8.44 4.73
CA THR A 19 -1.46 7.53 4.43
C THR A 19 -2.79 8.27 4.34
N THR A 20 -3.65 7.83 3.44
CA THR A 20 -5.00 8.36 3.28
C THR A 20 -6.01 7.43 3.95
N VAL A 21 -6.98 7.98 4.65
CA VAL A 21 -8.00 7.21 5.34
C VAL A 21 -9.35 7.90 5.32
N SER A 22 -10.43 7.16 5.58
CA SER A 22 -11.72 7.73 5.95
C SER A 22 -11.77 8.12 7.42
N SER A 23 -12.68 9.00 7.79
CA SER A 23 -12.89 9.44 9.19
C SER A 23 -13.05 8.26 10.14
N SER A 24 -13.78 7.21 9.73
CA SER A 24 -14.06 6.03 10.55
C SER A 24 -12.83 5.14 10.83
N LYS A 25 -11.76 5.29 10.08
CA LYS A 25 -10.53 4.50 10.22
C LYS A 25 -9.36 5.29 10.81
N TYR A 26 -9.56 6.57 11.09
CA TYR A 26 -8.51 7.48 11.54
C TYR A 26 -7.82 6.99 12.82
N ASP A 27 -8.58 6.71 13.88
CA ASP A 27 -8.03 6.29 15.17
C ASP A 27 -7.33 4.93 15.10
N TYR A 28 -7.83 4.04 14.24
CA TYR A 28 -7.22 2.76 13.97
C TYR A 28 -5.86 2.91 13.31
N VAL A 29 -5.75 3.73 12.27
CA VAL A 29 -4.50 3.95 11.53
C VAL A 29 -3.49 4.73 12.37
N LYS A 30 -3.93 5.63 13.24
CA LYS A 30 -3.08 6.37 14.17
C LYS A 30 -2.23 5.45 15.06
N GLN A 31 -2.74 4.28 15.43
CA GLN A 31 -2.01 3.29 16.23
C GLN A 31 -0.81 2.67 15.48
N LEU A 32 -0.76 2.78 14.16
CA LEU A 32 0.34 2.29 13.32
C LEU A 32 1.47 3.31 13.18
N ALA A 33 1.30 4.49 13.78
CA ALA A 33 2.26 5.59 13.82
C ALA A 33 2.83 6.01 12.43
N PRO A 34 2.00 6.23 11.40
CA PRO A 34 2.46 6.90 10.20
C PRO A 34 2.87 8.34 10.55
N ASP A 35 3.73 8.96 9.73
CA ASP A 35 4.17 10.34 9.98
C ASP A 35 3.06 11.36 9.71
N THR A 36 2.15 11.06 8.76
CA THR A 36 0.97 11.87 8.49
C THR A 36 -0.21 11.00 8.07
N ILE A 37 -1.38 11.34 8.61
CA ILE A 37 -2.67 10.76 8.20
C ILE A 37 -3.48 11.86 7.53
N ILE A 38 -3.94 11.60 6.31
CA ILE A 38 -4.77 12.52 5.52
C ILE A 38 -6.18 11.92 5.44
N ASN A 39 -7.16 12.64 5.94
CA ASN A 39 -8.55 12.22 5.81
C ASN A 39 -9.12 12.69 4.46
N TYR A 40 -9.16 11.78 3.48
CA TYR A 40 -9.60 12.10 2.12
C TYR A 40 -11.07 12.54 2.01
N GLN A 41 -11.86 12.40 3.08
CA GLN A 41 -13.26 12.87 3.11
C GLN A 41 -13.37 14.36 3.48
N THR A 42 -12.37 14.93 4.15
CA THR A 42 -12.40 16.29 4.70
C THR A 42 -11.20 17.13 4.31
N GLU A 43 -10.15 16.54 3.77
CA GLU A 43 -8.93 17.22 3.36
C GLU A 43 -8.68 17.02 1.85
N ASP A 44 -8.06 18.01 1.22
CA ASP A 44 -7.54 17.92 -0.14
C ASP A 44 -6.21 17.15 -0.10
N VAL A 45 -6.23 15.92 -0.62
CA VAL A 45 -5.08 15.01 -0.62
C VAL A 45 -3.93 15.59 -1.43
N ASP A 46 -4.19 16.12 -2.62
CA ASP A 46 -3.16 16.60 -3.53
C ASP A 46 -2.45 17.82 -2.96
N LYS A 47 -3.22 18.78 -2.44
CA LYS A 47 -2.66 19.93 -1.76
C LYS A 47 -1.83 19.53 -0.53
N LYS A 48 -2.36 18.61 0.28
CA LYS A 48 -1.66 18.15 1.49
C LYS A 48 -0.34 17.48 1.16
N LEU A 49 -0.32 16.61 0.14
CA LEU A 49 0.91 15.95 -0.31
C LEU A 49 1.92 16.96 -0.87
N ALA A 50 1.47 17.94 -1.64
CA ALA A 50 2.33 19.02 -2.14
C ALA A 50 2.97 19.80 -0.97
N ASP A 51 2.19 20.19 0.04
CA ASP A 51 2.70 20.91 1.22
C ASP A 51 3.72 20.06 2.03
N LEU A 52 3.49 18.74 2.15
CA LEU A 52 4.34 17.82 2.91
C LEU A 52 5.66 17.46 2.21
N THR A 53 5.74 17.68 0.89
CA THR A 53 6.88 17.33 0.04
C THR A 53 7.54 18.51 -0.62
N ASP A 54 7.16 19.73 -0.25
CA ASP A 54 7.62 20.97 -0.90
C ASP A 54 7.40 20.97 -2.42
N GLY A 55 6.33 20.28 -2.87
CA GLY A 55 5.98 20.12 -4.28
C GLY A 55 6.80 19.09 -5.04
N LEU A 56 7.72 18.37 -4.39
CA LEU A 56 8.61 17.40 -5.04
C LEU A 56 7.89 16.06 -5.36
N GLY A 57 6.79 15.78 -4.68
CA GLY A 57 6.03 14.54 -4.85
C GLY A 57 6.50 13.39 -3.97
N ILE A 58 5.94 12.21 -4.20
CA ILE A 58 6.14 11.00 -3.40
C ILE A 58 7.05 10.02 -4.14
N ASP A 59 8.06 9.49 -3.46
CA ASP A 59 9.01 8.54 -4.05
C ASP A 59 8.38 7.18 -4.37
N LEU A 60 7.48 6.70 -3.47
CA LEU A 60 6.82 5.40 -3.60
C LEU A 60 5.37 5.50 -3.14
N ILE A 61 4.44 5.16 -4.02
CA ILE A 61 3.02 5.04 -3.69
C ILE A 61 2.61 3.57 -3.79
N ILE A 62 1.93 3.07 -2.77
CA ILE A 62 1.30 1.74 -2.78
C ILE A 62 -0.21 1.96 -2.88
N ASP A 63 -0.75 1.76 -4.09
CA ASP A 63 -2.17 1.87 -4.35
C ASP A 63 -2.90 0.56 -4.07
N THR A 64 -3.93 0.66 -3.24
CA THR A 64 -4.82 -0.45 -2.87
C THR A 64 -6.27 -0.22 -3.27
N VAL A 65 -6.53 0.87 -4.00
CA VAL A 65 -7.87 1.31 -4.44
C VAL A 65 -8.11 0.99 -5.91
N GLY A 66 -7.09 1.28 -6.73
CA GLY A 66 -7.13 1.05 -8.18
C GLY A 66 -7.91 2.09 -8.97
N LYS A 67 -8.11 1.81 -10.26
CA LYS A 67 -8.89 2.64 -11.19
C LYS A 67 -8.40 4.10 -11.20
N LYS A 68 -9.37 5.01 -11.04
CA LYS A 68 -9.12 6.45 -11.12
C LYS A 68 -8.15 6.96 -10.03
N GLU A 69 -8.13 6.34 -8.85
CA GLU A 69 -7.19 6.75 -7.81
C GLU A 69 -5.74 6.44 -8.21
N ALA A 70 -5.49 5.26 -8.79
CA ALA A 70 -4.17 4.88 -9.32
C ALA A 70 -3.70 5.81 -10.46
N GLU A 71 -4.61 6.37 -11.27
CA GLU A 71 -4.30 7.39 -12.27
C GLU A 71 -3.85 8.70 -11.62
N LEU A 72 -4.53 9.15 -10.55
CA LEU A 72 -4.13 10.33 -9.79
C LEU A 72 -2.78 10.14 -9.10
N ASP A 73 -2.52 8.95 -8.61
CA ASP A 73 -1.27 8.61 -7.93
C ASP A 73 -0.04 8.76 -8.84
N LEU A 74 -0.17 8.52 -10.14
CA LEU A 74 0.92 8.78 -11.09
C LEU A 74 1.35 10.25 -11.15
N TRP A 75 0.41 11.18 -10.92
CA TRP A 75 0.69 12.62 -10.88
C TRP A 75 1.29 13.06 -9.55
N ARG A 76 1.01 12.35 -8.46
CA ARG A 76 1.54 12.59 -7.10
C ARG A 76 2.98 12.12 -6.92
N LEU A 77 3.50 11.27 -7.83
CA LEU A 77 4.86 10.76 -7.76
C LEU A 77 5.89 11.87 -7.92
N ALA A 78 7.03 11.72 -7.27
CA ALA A 78 8.23 12.49 -7.52
C ALA A 78 8.90 12.10 -8.84
N TYR A 79 9.92 12.83 -9.27
CA TYR A 79 10.82 12.39 -10.34
C TYR A 79 11.49 11.05 -9.95
N ASN A 80 11.53 10.10 -10.87
CA ASN A 80 11.93 8.69 -10.63
C ASN A 80 11.06 7.94 -9.61
N GLY A 81 9.87 8.45 -9.28
CA GLY A 81 8.94 7.81 -8.35
C GLY A 81 8.34 6.52 -8.91
N ARG A 82 7.83 5.70 -8.01
CA ARG A 82 7.22 4.40 -8.35
C ARG A 82 5.83 4.26 -7.78
N LEU A 83 4.93 3.75 -8.62
CA LEU A 83 3.60 3.30 -8.21
C LEU A 83 3.61 1.77 -8.10
N VAL A 84 3.26 1.26 -6.93
CA VAL A 84 2.96 -0.18 -6.74
C VAL A 84 1.45 -0.33 -6.73
N THR A 85 0.88 -0.99 -7.72
CA THR A 85 -0.56 -1.24 -7.81
C THR A 85 -0.88 -2.69 -7.52
N ILE A 86 -2.01 -2.92 -6.80
CA ILE A 86 -2.42 -4.25 -6.34
C ILE A 86 -3.80 -4.62 -6.90
N VAL A 87 -4.61 -3.64 -7.25
CA VAL A 87 -5.99 -3.84 -7.69
C VAL A 87 -6.11 -3.84 -9.20
N ASP A 88 -5.53 -2.83 -9.86
CA ASP A 88 -5.65 -2.64 -11.31
C ASP A 88 -4.48 -1.79 -11.83
N VAL A 89 -4.21 -1.88 -13.13
CA VAL A 89 -3.20 -1.03 -13.79
C VAL A 89 -3.90 0.26 -14.27
N PRO A 90 -3.40 1.45 -13.87
CA PRO A 90 -3.99 2.71 -14.32
C PRO A 90 -3.80 2.95 -15.82
N SER A 91 -4.65 3.79 -16.43
CA SER A 91 -4.35 4.34 -17.76
C SER A 91 -3.10 5.21 -17.69
N LEU A 92 -2.27 5.09 -18.73
CA LEU A 92 -1.05 5.90 -18.88
C LEU A 92 -1.25 7.07 -19.84
N ASP A 93 -2.49 7.30 -20.28
CA ASP A 93 -2.80 8.36 -21.22
C ASP A 93 -2.39 9.73 -20.66
N ASN A 94 -1.61 10.46 -21.42
CA ASN A 94 -1.09 11.79 -21.06
C ASN A 94 -0.15 11.84 -19.84
N VAL A 95 0.23 10.70 -19.25
CA VAL A 95 1.21 10.68 -18.16
C VAL A 95 2.63 10.75 -18.75
N PRO A 96 3.46 11.72 -18.36
CA PRO A 96 4.82 11.87 -18.91
C PRO A 96 5.78 10.87 -18.26
N MET A 97 5.55 9.58 -18.53
CA MET A 97 6.30 8.46 -17.94
C MET A 97 7.80 8.57 -18.17
N PHE A 98 8.19 8.84 -19.42
CA PHE A 98 9.60 8.93 -19.80
C PHE A 98 10.25 10.19 -19.20
N ASP A 99 9.62 11.35 -19.36
CA ASP A 99 10.21 12.63 -18.94
C ASP A 99 10.39 12.72 -17.42
N ARG A 100 9.53 12.05 -16.67
CA ARG A 100 9.58 11.99 -15.21
C ARG A 100 10.26 10.72 -14.67
N GLY A 101 10.67 9.78 -15.53
CA GLY A 101 11.31 8.54 -15.14
C GLY A 101 10.45 7.64 -14.25
N LEU A 102 9.13 7.70 -14.43
CA LEU A 102 8.20 6.97 -13.54
C LEU A 102 8.23 5.47 -13.77
N GLY A 103 8.02 4.69 -12.72
CA GLY A 103 7.87 3.24 -12.79
C GLY A 103 6.55 2.77 -12.20
N ILE A 104 6.04 1.65 -12.74
CA ILE A 104 4.87 0.96 -12.21
C ILE A 104 5.24 -0.49 -11.94
N ASP A 105 4.98 -0.94 -10.74
CA ASP A 105 5.15 -2.33 -10.31
C ASP A 105 3.76 -2.92 -9.98
N VAL A 106 3.45 -4.07 -10.56
CA VAL A 106 2.17 -4.74 -10.35
C VAL A 106 2.34 -5.91 -9.40
N VAL A 107 1.61 -5.91 -8.29
CA VAL A 107 1.56 -7.02 -7.35
C VAL A 107 0.35 -7.90 -7.68
N ASN A 108 0.61 -9.05 -8.29
CA ASN A 108 -0.41 -10.04 -8.62
C ASN A 108 -0.01 -11.41 -8.06
N LEU A 109 -0.37 -11.68 -6.81
CA LEU A 109 -0.03 -12.97 -6.17
C LEU A 109 -0.72 -14.15 -6.84
N GLY A 110 -1.93 -13.98 -7.35
CA GLY A 110 -2.65 -15.01 -8.12
C GLY A 110 -1.93 -15.39 -9.41
N GLY A 111 -1.22 -14.45 -10.02
CA GLY A 111 -0.42 -14.66 -11.23
C GLY A 111 0.69 -15.69 -11.04
N ALA A 112 1.23 -15.84 -9.84
CA ALA A 112 2.24 -16.86 -9.55
C ALA A 112 1.71 -18.29 -9.79
N HIS A 113 0.44 -18.54 -9.45
CA HIS A 113 -0.21 -19.82 -9.71
C HIS A 113 -0.57 -19.99 -11.19
N LEU A 114 -1.08 -18.93 -11.83
CA LEU A 114 -1.46 -18.95 -13.24
C LEU A 114 -0.26 -19.08 -14.18
N SER A 115 0.91 -18.61 -13.77
CA SER A 115 2.15 -18.71 -14.57
C SER A 115 2.63 -20.15 -14.77
N GLY A 116 2.21 -21.08 -13.93
CA GLY A 116 2.73 -22.45 -13.91
C GLY A 116 4.20 -22.57 -13.50
N ASN A 117 4.83 -21.47 -13.07
CA ASN A 117 6.25 -21.45 -12.68
C ASN A 117 6.39 -21.86 -11.20
N PRO A 118 6.99 -23.03 -10.89
CA PRO A 118 7.11 -23.53 -9.52
C PRO A 118 7.99 -22.62 -8.63
N ASN A 119 8.95 -21.90 -9.21
CA ASN A 119 9.79 -20.98 -8.45
C ASN A 119 8.98 -19.77 -7.95
N GLN A 120 8.07 -19.26 -8.76
CA GLN A 120 7.18 -18.16 -8.37
C GLN A 120 6.20 -18.58 -7.29
N GLN A 121 5.67 -19.81 -7.38
CA GLN A 121 4.81 -20.37 -6.32
C GLN A 121 5.56 -20.59 -5.01
N ALA A 122 6.79 -21.11 -5.08
CA ALA A 122 7.64 -21.28 -3.90
C ALA A 122 8.02 -19.93 -3.26
N ASP A 123 8.12 -18.86 -4.06
CA ASP A 123 8.41 -17.52 -3.58
C ASP A 123 7.29 -16.95 -2.70
N LEU A 124 6.03 -17.23 -3.00
CA LEU A 124 4.91 -16.90 -2.12
C LEU A 124 5.08 -17.51 -0.72
N GLY A 125 5.54 -18.76 -0.66
CA GLY A 125 5.85 -19.43 0.60
C GLY A 125 6.99 -18.76 1.37
N ARG A 126 8.05 -18.33 0.67
CA ARG A 126 9.16 -17.60 1.28
C ARG A 126 8.71 -16.25 1.84
N MET A 127 7.94 -15.47 1.08
CA MET A 127 7.38 -14.19 1.54
C MET A 127 6.51 -14.36 2.77
N ASN A 128 5.66 -15.40 2.78
CA ASN A 128 4.82 -15.70 3.94
C ASN A 128 5.68 -16.07 5.17
N ALA A 129 6.72 -16.87 4.99
CA ALA A 129 7.63 -17.24 6.09
C ALA A 129 8.36 -16.02 6.68
N GLU A 130 8.80 -15.08 5.83
CA GLU A 130 9.42 -13.84 6.30
C GLU A 130 8.42 -12.96 7.07
N MET A 131 7.19 -12.83 6.57
CA MET A 131 6.14 -12.09 7.27
C MET A 131 5.84 -12.70 8.66
N LEU A 132 5.76 -14.03 8.75
CA LEU A 132 5.56 -14.72 10.03
C LEU A 132 6.70 -14.49 11.02
N LYS A 133 7.95 -14.39 10.55
CA LYS A 133 9.10 -14.02 11.40
C LYS A 133 8.95 -12.60 11.94
N LEU A 134 8.60 -11.63 11.09
CA LEU A 134 8.38 -10.25 11.53
C LEU A 134 7.26 -10.15 12.58
N ILE A 135 6.21 -10.94 12.41
CA ILE A 135 5.11 -11.02 13.38
C ILE A 135 5.59 -11.67 14.69
N ALA A 136 6.32 -12.77 14.61
CA ALA A 136 6.83 -13.47 15.79
C ALA A 136 7.82 -12.63 16.60
N ASN A 137 8.63 -11.79 15.93
CA ASN A 137 9.54 -10.86 16.56
C ASN A 137 8.83 -9.62 17.16
N GLY A 138 7.55 -9.37 16.81
CA GLY A 138 6.81 -8.19 17.21
C GLY A 138 7.08 -6.95 16.34
N ASP A 139 7.82 -7.09 15.23
CA ASP A 139 8.14 -6.03 14.28
C ASP A 139 6.90 -5.59 13.48
N VAL A 140 6.00 -6.55 13.21
CA VAL A 140 4.70 -6.33 12.56
C VAL A 140 3.59 -6.92 13.43
N LYS A 141 2.56 -6.13 13.70
CA LYS A 141 1.39 -6.58 14.47
C LYS A 141 0.24 -6.90 13.52
N PRO A 142 -0.23 -8.16 13.48
CA PRO A 142 -1.45 -8.49 12.78
C PRO A 142 -2.63 -7.84 13.51
N LEU A 143 -3.46 -7.12 12.75
CA LEU A 143 -4.62 -6.45 13.32
C LEU A 143 -5.82 -7.40 13.23
N ILE A 144 -6.02 -8.16 14.29
CA ILE A 144 -7.12 -9.12 14.42
C ILE A 144 -8.26 -8.42 15.15
N GLU A 145 -9.36 -8.16 14.46
CA GLU A 145 -10.54 -7.52 15.05
C GLU A 145 -11.36 -8.50 15.88
N LYS A 146 -11.46 -9.76 15.42
CA LYS A 146 -12.29 -10.77 16.08
C LYS A 146 -11.76 -12.18 15.82
N VAL A 147 -11.74 -12.98 16.86
CA VAL A 147 -11.51 -14.43 16.76
C VAL A 147 -12.86 -15.12 16.96
N ILE A 148 -13.25 -15.95 16.00
CA ILE A 148 -14.49 -16.71 16.04
C ILE A 148 -14.18 -18.20 15.99
N PRO A 149 -14.97 -19.07 16.67
CA PRO A 149 -14.89 -20.51 16.53
C PRO A 149 -15.20 -20.95 15.09
N PHE A 150 -14.62 -22.08 14.67
CA PHE A 150 -14.76 -22.57 13.31
C PHE A 150 -16.22 -22.82 12.89
N ASP A 151 -17.06 -23.30 13.80
CA ASP A 151 -18.50 -23.54 13.61
C ASP A 151 -19.34 -22.26 13.44
N GLN A 152 -18.76 -21.09 13.72
CA GLN A 152 -19.41 -19.79 13.59
C GLN A 152 -19.02 -19.04 12.30
N ILE A 153 -18.15 -19.58 11.45
CA ILE A 153 -17.68 -18.92 10.23
C ILE A 153 -18.82 -18.48 9.30
N ILE A 154 -19.91 -19.27 9.22
CA ILE A 154 -21.06 -18.97 8.37
C ILE A 154 -21.94 -17.84 8.93
N LYS A 155 -21.76 -17.48 10.19
CA LYS A 155 -22.55 -16.46 10.90
C LYS A 155 -21.80 -15.13 11.11
N GLY A 156 -20.54 -15.08 10.66
CA GLY A 156 -19.63 -13.92 10.86
C GLY A 156 -19.61 -12.93 9.71
#